data_88f916a4bb4809c718cf25bda97a3468
#
_entry.id   88f916a4bb4809c718cf25bda97a3468
#
_cell.length_a   1.000
_cell.length_b   1.000
_cell.length_c   1.000
_cell.angle_alpha   90.00
_cell.angle_beta   90.00
_cell.angle_gamma   90.00
#
_symmetry.space_group_name_H-M   'P 1'
#
loop_
_entity.id
_entity.type
_entity.pdbx_description
1 polymer ?
#
loop_
_entity_poly.entity_id
_entity_poly.type
_entity_poly.pdbx_seq_one_letter_code
_entity_poly.pdbx_strand_id
1 'polypeptide(L)'
;MNKLQIFNFEELSVRTMNIDGEPYFVGKDVAEILGYKKTANAINKHVDDEDKGVTKLGTPGGVQDVTIINESGLYSLIFSSKLESAKRFKRWVTSEVLPTLRKTGTYQVPDNPMDALKLMFQAQEETKEEINSVKADVIDLKENQKLDSGEYGLVTRTVNQRVAYIRQIHGLPNKKRNQHTTL
;
A
#
# COMPACT_ATOMS: atom_id res chain seq x y z
N MET A 1 24.02 14.99 -15.57
CA MET A 1 22.89 15.92 -15.31
C MET A 1 21.78 15.11 -14.63
N ASN A 2 21.52 15.38 -13.35
CA ASN A 2 20.46 14.70 -12.62
C ASN A 2 19.11 15.16 -13.17
N LYS A 3 18.44 14.30 -13.92
CA LYS A 3 17.15 14.59 -14.53
C LYS A 3 16.07 14.29 -13.50
N LEU A 4 15.36 15.32 -13.04
CA LEU A 4 14.19 15.17 -12.18
C LEU A 4 13.10 14.43 -12.99
N GLN A 5 12.58 13.36 -12.44
CA GLN A 5 11.43 12.61 -12.96
C GLN A 5 10.30 12.69 -11.94
N ILE A 6 9.08 12.78 -12.43
CA ILE A 6 7.89 12.75 -11.58
C ILE A 6 7.23 11.41 -11.82
N PHE A 7 7.14 10.62 -10.76
CA PHE A 7 6.36 9.39 -10.72
C PHE A 7 4.98 9.72 -10.19
N ASN A 8 3.96 9.53 -11.00
CA ASN A 8 2.57 9.69 -10.58
C ASN A 8 2.05 8.33 -10.12
N PHE A 9 1.58 8.30 -8.90
CA PHE A 9 0.91 7.16 -8.32
C PHE A 9 -0.50 7.62 -7.92
N GLU A 10 -1.55 7.20 -8.69
CA GLU A 10 -2.91 7.71 -8.58
C GLU A 10 -2.92 9.26 -8.64
N GLU A 11 -3.44 9.93 -7.62
CA GLU A 11 -3.41 11.39 -7.48
C GLU A 11 -2.15 11.92 -6.76
N LEU A 12 -1.22 11.04 -6.39
CA LEU A 12 -0.03 11.37 -5.61
C LEU A 12 1.22 11.29 -6.50
N SER A 13 2.06 12.31 -6.41
CA SER A 13 3.29 12.43 -7.20
C SER A 13 4.52 12.32 -6.31
N VAL A 14 5.46 11.45 -6.67
CA VAL A 14 6.78 11.38 -6.05
C VAL A 14 7.82 11.93 -7.01
N ARG A 15 8.54 12.93 -6.58
CA ARG A 15 9.69 13.43 -7.31
C ARG A 15 10.87 12.51 -7.08
N THR A 16 11.44 12.03 -8.18
CA THR A 16 12.58 11.11 -8.18
C THR A 16 13.73 11.68 -9.01
N MET A 17 14.91 11.23 -8.74
CA MET A 17 16.10 11.56 -9.53
C MET A 17 17.05 10.37 -9.54
N ASN A 18 17.87 10.29 -10.58
CA ASN A 18 18.95 9.31 -10.65
C ASN A 18 20.26 10.02 -10.32
N ILE A 19 20.99 9.50 -9.36
CA ILE A 19 22.32 9.97 -8.95
C ILE A 19 23.28 8.78 -9.08
N ASP A 20 24.23 8.89 -10.00
CA ASP A 20 25.26 7.86 -10.25
C ASP A 20 24.72 6.44 -10.57
N GLY A 21 23.53 6.39 -11.17
CA GLY A 21 22.86 5.13 -11.53
C GLY A 21 21.83 4.68 -10.49
N GLU A 22 21.83 5.26 -9.31
CA GLU A 22 20.95 4.89 -8.20
C GLU A 22 19.72 5.80 -8.11
N PRO A 23 18.52 5.25 -7.82
CA PRO A 23 17.30 6.04 -7.67
C PRO A 23 17.26 6.73 -6.30
N TYR A 24 16.95 8.03 -6.33
CA TYR A 24 16.68 8.82 -5.14
C TYR A 24 15.29 9.43 -5.20
N PHE A 25 14.66 9.54 -4.05
CA PHE A 25 13.29 10.01 -3.88
C PHE A 25 13.26 11.23 -2.98
N VAL A 26 12.36 12.19 -3.26
CA VAL A 26 12.14 13.30 -2.33
C VAL A 26 11.46 12.75 -1.07
N GLY A 27 12.18 12.76 0.03
CA GLY A 27 11.74 12.10 1.28
C GLY A 27 10.42 12.66 1.82
N LYS A 28 10.17 13.98 1.62
CA LYS A 28 8.90 14.61 2.00
C LYS A 28 7.72 13.98 1.25
N ASP A 29 7.84 13.83 -0.08
CA ASP A 29 6.76 13.31 -0.92
C ASP A 29 6.44 11.86 -0.51
N VAL A 30 7.46 11.04 -0.32
CA VAL A 30 7.32 9.66 0.17
C VAL A 30 6.62 9.62 1.53
N ALA A 31 7.08 10.44 2.49
CA ALA A 31 6.51 10.44 3.82
C ALA A 31 5.04 10.92 3.84
N GLU A 32 4.66 11.87 2.99
CA GLU A 32 3.27 12.32 2.83
C GLU A 32 2.38 11.18 2.30
N ILE A 33 2.81 10.48 1.26
CA ILE A 33 2.11 9.32 0.67
C ILE A 33 1.95 8.19 1.70
N LEU A 34 2.96 7.97 2.53
CA LEU A 34 2.93 6.96 3.59
C LEU A 34 2.14 7.40 4.83
N GLY A 35 1.46 8.56 4.77
CA GLY A 35 0.55 9.02 5.81
C GLY A 35 1.23 9.60 7.06
N TYR A 36 2.50 9.98 6.97
CA TYR A 36 3.19 10.62 8.09
C TYR A 36 2.77 12.08 8.24
N LYS A 37 2.17 12.44 9.37
CA LYS A 37 1.74 13.82 9.67
C LYS A 37 2.91 14.79 9.82
N LYS A 38 4.08 14.32 10.27
CA LYS A 38 5.30 15.09 10.48
C LYS A 38 6.41 14.46 9.64
N THR A 39 6.48 14.81 8.37
CA THR A 39 7.36 14.19 7.37
C THR A 39 8.83 14.26 7.74
N ALA A 40 9.32 15.45 8.12
CA ALA A 40 10.72 15.63 8.52
C ALA A 40 11.10 14.76 9.74
N ASN A 41 10.20 14.69 10.75
CA ASN A 41 10.45 13.85 11.91
C ASN A 41 10.46 12.36 11.55
N ALA A 42 9.58 11.94 10.63
CA ALA A 42 9.55 10.56 10.18
C ALA A 42 10.84 10.18 9.47
N ILE A 43 11.32 11.02 8.56
CA ILE A 43 12.59 10.80 7.85
C ILE A 43 13.75 10.72 8.86
N ASN A 44 13.86 11.69 9.77
CA ASN A 44 14.94 11.70 10.74
C ASN A 44 14.92 10.52 11.72
N LYS A 45 13.75 9.98 11.99
CA LYS A 45 13.57 8.86 12.95
C LYS A 45 13.77 7.49 12.32
N HIS A 46 13.38 7.32 11.05
CA HIS A 46 13.23 6.02 10.43
C HIS A 46 14.20 5.79 9.26
N VAL A 47 14.89 6.81 8.81
CA VAL A 47 15.90 6.70 7.74
C VAL A 47 17.28 6.97 8.33
N ASP A 48 18.19 6.05 8.10
CA ASP A 48 19.56 6.19 8.56
C ASP A 48 20.27 7.35 7.85
N ASP A 49 21.30 7.92 8.47
CA ASP A 49 22.00 9.09 7.94
C ASP A 49 22.69 8.80 6.60
N GLU A 50 23.14 7.56 6.39
CA GLU A 50 23.76 7.07 5.15
C GLU A 50 22.75 6.91 3.99
N ASP A 51 21.46 6.75 4.30
CA ASP A 51 20.37 6.58 3.35
C ASP A 51 19.69 7.87 2.92
N LYS A 52 20.15 9.00 3.43
CA LYS A 52 19.58 10.32 3.12
C LYS A 52 20.63 11.32 2.72
N GLY A 53 20.22 12.26 1.90
CA GLY A 53 21.04 13.37 1.43
C GLY A 53 20.24 14.65 1.29
N VAL A 54 20.91 15.71 0.91
CA VAL A 54 20.28 16.99 0.60
C VAL A 54 20.63 17.39 -0.83
N THR A 55 19.63 17.81 -1.59
CA THR A 55 19.83 18.35 -2.93
C THR A 55 19.02 19.63 -3.14
N LYS A 56 19.44 20.42 -4.12
CA LYS A 56 18.74 21.66 -4.49
C LYS A 56 17.72 21.37 -5.57
N LEU A 57 16.46 21.66 -5.31
CA LEU A 57 15.38 21.56 -6.29
C LEU A 57 14.76 22.92 -6.58
N GLY A 58 14.52 23.18 -7.87
CA GLY A 58 13.70 24.31 -8.32
C GLY A 58 12.23 24.06 -7.95
N THR A 59 11.66 24.97 -7.20
CA THR A 59 10.23 24.97 -6.85
C THR A 59 9.59 26.28 -7.34
N PRO A 60 8.27 26.40 -7.41
CA PRO A 60 7.61 27.68 -7.73
C PRO A 60 8.02 28.84 -6.83
N GLY A 61 8.49 28.54 -5.62
CA GLY A 61 9.02 29.54 -4.66
C GLY A 61 10.52 29.76 -4.73
N GLY A 62 11.20 29.26 -5.77
CA GLY A 62 12.65 29.35 -5.94
C GLY A 62 13.38 28.02 -5.67
N VAL A 63 14.71 28.08 -5.66
CA VAL A 63 15.56 26.92 -5.37
C VAL A 63 15.55 26.66 -3.86
N GLN A 64 15.20 25.44 -3.47
CA GLN A 64 15.14 25.00 -2.07
C GLN A 64 15.98 23.76 -1.85
N ASP A 65 16.58 23.67 -0.67
CA ASP A 65 17.21 22.43 -0.21
C ASP A 65 16.14 21.45 0.22
N VAL A 66 16.15 20.25 -0.38
CA VAL A 66 15.21 19.18 -0.08
C VAL A 66 15.96 17.92 0.34
N THR A 67 15.41 17.22 1.33
CA THR A 67 15.93 15.92 1.74
C THR A 67 15.51 14.87 0.72
N ILE A 68 16.50 14.15 0.21
CA ILE A 68 16.32 12.98 -0.64
C ILE A 68 16.71 11.72 0.12
N ILE A 69 16.11 10.60 -0.24
CA ILE A 69 16.40 9.28 0.33
C ILE A 69 16.66 8.30 -0.81
N ASN A 70 17.56 7.36 -0.58
CA ASN A 70 17.79 6.25 -1.50
C ASN A 70 16.72 5.15 -1.33
N GLU A 71 16.89 4.03 -2.01
CA GLU A 71 15.97 2.89 -1.95
C GLU A 71 15.88 2.26 -0.56
N SER A 72 16.99 2.16 0.17
CA SER A 72 17.01 1.65 1.55
C SER A 72 16.17 2.56 2.49
N GLY A 73 16.36 3.86 2.38
CA GLY A 73 15.57 4.85 3.14
C GLY A 73 14.08 4.81 2.78
N LEU A 74 13.73 4.56 1.51
CA LEU A 74 12.34 4.35 1.09
C LEU A 74 11.74 3.13 1.80
N TYR A 75 12.40 1.99 1.80
CA TYR A 75 11.93 0.78 2.49
C TYR A 75 11.81 0.98 3.99
N SER A 76 12.73 1.70 4.61
CA SER A 76 12.69 2.03 6.04
C SER A 76 11.46 2.82 6.41
N LEU A 77 11.06 3.80 5.59
CA LEU A 77 9.80 4.54 5.77
C LEU A 77 8.57 3.65 5.55
N ILE A 78 8.54 2.81 4.51
CA ILE A 78 7.44 1.89 4.23
C ILE A 78 7.25 0.94 5.42
N PHE A 79 8.31 0.30 5.90
CA PHE A 79 8.22 -0.68 6.98
C PHE A 79 7.82 -0.09 8.33
N SER A 80 8.04 1.20 8.52
CA SER A 80 7.67 1.94 9.72
C SER A 80 6.30 2.60 9.64
N SER A 81 5.68 2.64 8.45
CA SER A 81 4.36 3.24 8.24
C SER A 81 3.25 2.41 8.92
N LYS A 82 2.22 3.12 9.38
CA LYS A 82 1.02 2.53 9.97
C LYS A 82 -0.11 2.29 8.96
N LEU A 83 0.07 2.70 7.71
CA LEU A 83 -0.90 2.44 6.65
C LEU A 83 -1.08 0.94 6.43
N GLU A 84 -2.31 0.52 6.17
CA GLU A 84 -2.60 -0.90 5.90
C GLU A 84 -1.91 -1.40 4.63
N SER A 85 -1.80 -0.54 3.61
CA SER A 85 -1.03 -0.83 2.39
C SER A 85 0.44 -1.11 2.70
N ALA A 86 1.08 -0.26 3.50
CA ALA A 86 2.48 -0.45 3.90
C ALA A 86 2.69 -1.72 4.75
N LYS A 87 1.76 -2.04 5.65
CA LYS A 87 1.80 -3.28 6.42
C LYS A 87 1.69 -4.52 5.53
N ARG A 88 0.84 -4.48 4.50
CA ARG A 88 0.72 -5.57 3.52
C ARG A 88 1.99 -5.75 2.73
N PHE A 89 2.58 -4.65 2.24
CA PHE A 89 3.87 -4.68 1.56
C PHE A 89 4.95 -5.32 2.43
N LYS A 90 5.06 -4.87 3.68
CA LYS A 90 6.00 -5.47 4.65
C LYS A 90 5.80 -6.97 4.78
N ARG A 91 4.53 -7.41 4.96
CA ARG A 91 4.21 -8.82 5.09
C ARG A 91 4.56 -9.59 3.82
N TRP A 92 4.20 -9.08 2.66
CA TRP A 92 4.53 -9.70 1.37
C TRP A 92 6.04 -9.88 1.20
N VAL A 93 6.82 -8.81 1.41
CA VAL A 93 8.28 -8.88 1.32
C VAL A 93 8.86 -9.92 2.28
N THR A 94 8.41 -9.92 3.55
CA THR A 94 8.98 -10.78 4.58
C THR A 94 8.48 -12.22 4.55
N SER A 95 7.27 -12.47 4.03
CA SER A 95 6.66 -13.81 4.01
C SER A 95 6.82 -14.52 2.67
N GLU A 96 7.02 -13.80 1.58
CA GLU A 96 7.07 -14.35 0.23
C GLU A 96 8.39 -14.02 -0.48
N VAL A 97 8.70 -12.73 -0.68
CA VAL A 97 9.86 -12.29 -1.48
C VAL A 97 11.17 -12.80 -0.88
N LEU A 98 11.46 -12.42 0.35
CA LEU A 98 12.72 -12.82 1.02
C LEU A 98 12.85 -14.32 1.22
N PRO A 99 11.81 -15.07 1.66
CA PRO A 99 11.89 -16.52 1.74
C PRO A 99 12.08 -17.19 0.37
N THR A 100 11.47 -16.68 -0.69
CA THR A 100 11.64 -17.19 -2.04
C THR A 100 13.05 -16.95 -2.53
N LEU A 101 13.56 -15.72 -2.43
CA LEU A 101 14.95 -15.38 -2.76
C LEU A 101 15.94 -16.28 -2.03
N ARG A 102 15.76 -16.51 -0.73
CA ARG A 102 16.63 -17.37 0.06
C ARG A 102 16.61 -18.84 -0.40
N LYS A 103 15.44 -19.33 -0.85
CA LYS A 103 15.27 -20.74 -1.26
C LYS A 103 15.70 -21.00 -2.69
N THR A 104 15.40 -20.08 -3.61
CA THR A 104 15.56 -20.27 -5.07
C THR A 104 16.71 -19.45 -5.67
N GLY A 105 17.21 -18.46 -4.94
CA GLY A 105 18.21 -17.50 -5.43
C GLY A 105 17.64 -16.42 -6.36
N THR A 106 16.37 -16.52 -6.73
CA THR A 106 15.72 -15.56 -7.65
C THR A 106 14.30 -15.25 -7.19
N TYR A 107 13.87 -14.01 -7.45
CA TYR A 107 12.47 -13.60 -7.34
C TYR A 107 12.15 -12.72 -8.55
N GLN A 108 11.13 -13.07 -9.32
CA GLN A 108 10.70 -12.24 -10.44
C GLN A 108 9.89 -11.07 -9.88
N VAL A 109 10.54 -9.97 -9.65
CA VAL A 109 9.94 -8.70 -9.24
C VAL A 109 9.96 -7.77 -10.43
N PRO A 110 8.96 -6.89 -10.61
CA PRO A 110 9.04 -5.80 -11.57
C PRO A 110 10.31 -4.96 -11.37
N ASP A 111 10.88 -4.48 -12.48
CA ASP A 111 12.24 -3.92 -12.57
C ASP A 111 12.51 -2.67 -11.73
N ASN A 112 11.53 -2.18 -10.96
CA ASN A 112 11.76 -1.09 -10.02
C ASN A 112 10.86 -1.16 -8.76
N PRO A 113 11.29 -0.58 -7.62
CA PRO A 113 10.53 -0.58 -6.36
C PRO A 113 9.15 0.07 -6.45
N MET A 114 9.00 1.04 -7.35
CA MET A 114 7.74 1.72 -7.57
C MET A 114 6.72 0.84 -8.29
N ASP A 115 7.17 -0.07 -9.18
CA ASP A 115 6.28 -1.04 -9.82
C ASP A 115 5.85 -2.13 -8.83
N ALA A 116 6.69 -2.50 -7.87
CA ALA A 116 6.30 -3.37 -6.75
C ALA A 116 5.22 -2.71 -5.88
N LEU A 117 5.37 -1.41 -5.61
CA LEU A 117 4.36 -0.62 -4.90
C LEU A 117 3.05 -0.53 -5.71
N LYS A 118 3.14 -0.30 -7.02
CA LYS A 118 2.00 -0.26 -7.95
C LYS A 118 1.25 -1.59 -8.01
N LEU A 119 1.97 -2.71 -8.13
CA LEU A 119 1.37 -4.06 -8.08
C LEU A 119 0.62 -4.32 -6.77
N MET A 120 1.16 -3.84 -5.67
CA MET A 120 0.52 -3.98 -4.36
C MET A 120 -0.82 -3.22 -4.28
N PHE A 121 -0.90 -2.04 -4.89
CA PHE A 121 -2.14 -1.28 -4.95
C PHE A 121 -3.13 -1.88 -5.96
N GLN A 122 -2.66 -2.39 -7.11
CA GLN A 122 -3.49 -3.12 -8.07
C GLN A 122 -4.13 -4.36 -7.43
N ALA A 123 -3.38 -5.16 -6.69
CA ALA A 123 -3.91 -6.30 -5.92
C ALA A 123 -4.96 -5.89 -4.88
N GLN A 124 -4.90 -4.64 -4.39
CA GLN A 124 -5.93 -4.09 -3.51
C GLN A 124 -7.23 -3.77 -4.23
N GLU A 125 -7.16 -3.18 -5.43
CA GLU A 125 -8.34 -2.88 -6.26
C GLU A 125 -9.03 -4.19 -6.69
N GLU A 126 -8.29 -5.18 -7.19
CA GLU A 126 -8.82 -6.49 -7.55
C GLU A 126 -9.57 -7.15 -6.38
N THR A 127 -8.99 -7.10 -5.18
CA THR A 127 -9.64 -7.64 -3.98
C THR A 127 -10.91 -6.89 -3.61
N LYS A 128 -10.94 -5.58 -3.82
CA LYS A 128 -12.11 -4.75 -3.56
C LYS A 128 -13.22 -5.03 -4.57
N GLU A 129 -12.86 -5.27 -5.82
CA GLU A 129 -13.80 -5.68 -6.88
C GLU A 129 -14.37 -7.07 -6.61
N GLU A 130 -13.55 -8.06 -6.20
CA GLU A 130 -14.04 -9.39 -5.77
C GLU A 130 -15.03 -9.30 -4.61
N ILE A 131 -14.72 -8.50 -3.59
CA ILE A 131 -15.63 -8.29 -2.45
C ILE A 131 -16.92 -7.63 -2.90
N ASN A 132 -16.88 -6.71 -3.84
CA ASN A 132 -18.07 -6.05 -4.36
C ASN A 132 -18.90 -7.00 -5.24
N SER A 133 -18.27 -7.84 -6.07
CA SER A 133 -18.94 -8.88 -6.85
C SER A 133 -19.66 -9.88 -5.93
N VAL A 134 -18.97 -10.41 -4.93
CA VAL A 134 -19.61 -11.33 -3.95
C VAL A 134 -20.78 -10.68 -3.21
N LYS A 135 -20.71 -9.37 -2.94
CA LYS A 135 -21.84 -8.64 -2.35
C LYS A 135 -23.02 -8.49 -3.29
N ALA A 136 -22.76 -8.25 -4.58
CA ALA A 136 -23.80 -8.16 -5.61
C ALA A 136 -24.52 -9.51 -5.76
N ASP A 137 -23.75 -10.62 -5.81
CA ASP A 137 -24.29 -11.98 -5.89
C ASP A 137 -25.20 -12.31 -4.69
N VAL A 138 -24.82 -11.84 -3.49
CA VAL A 138 -25.62 -12.04 -2.27
C VAL A 138 -26.91 -11.23 -2.32
N ILE A 139 -26.88 -10.02 -2.85
CA ILE A 139 -28.07 -9.19 -3.00
C ILE A 139 -29.02 -9.84 -4.00
N ASP A 140 -28.48 -10.31 -5.13
CA ASP A 140 -29.27 -11.01 -6.16
C ASP A 140 -29.92 -12.30 -5.62
N LEU A 141 -29.15 -13.13 -4.91
CA LEU A 141 -29.68 -14.32 -4.22
C LEU A 141 -30.77 -13.93 -3.19
N LYS A 142 -30.62 -12.79 -2.55
CA LYS A 142 -31.57 -12.31 -1.55
C LYS A 142 -32.88 -11.83 -2.16
N GLU A 143 -32.82 -11.21 -3.33
CA GLU A 143 -33.98 -10.63 -4.00
C GLU A 143 -34.72 -11.66 -4.88
N ASN A 144 -33.99 -12.58 -5.50
CA ASN A 144 -34.53 -13.50 -6.51
C ASN A 144 -34.85 -14.90 -5.98
N GLN A 145 -34.31 -15.31 -4.83
CA GLN A 145 -34.66 -16.58 -4.17
C GLN A 145 -35.58 -16.33 -2.96
N LYS A 146 -36.77 -16.92 -2.97
CA LYS A 146 -37.62 -16.99 -1.78
C LYS A 146 -37.07 -18.04 -0.82
N LEU A 147 -35.92 -17.77 -0.22
CA LEU A 147 -35.36 -18.57 0.83
C LEU A 147 -36.19 -18.43 2.10
N ASP A 148 -36.41 -19.51 2.82
CA ASP A 148 -37.00 -19.40 4.15
C ASP A 148 -36.01 -18.72 5.13
N SER A 149 -36.46 -18.33 6.30
CA SER A 149 -35.62 -17.60 7.26
C SER A 149 -34.41 -18.39 7.76
N GLY A 150 -34.46 -19.72 7.71
CA GLY A 150 -33.37 -20.61 8.08
C GLY A 150 -32.30 -20.71 7.01
N GLU A 151 -32.74 -20.91 5.77
CA GLU A 151 -31.84 -20.96 4.60
C GLU A 151 -31.15 -19.63 4.39
N TYR A 152 -31.87 -18.53 4.56
CA TYR A 152 -31.32 -17.18 4.50
C TYR A 152 -30.21 -16.95 5.54
N GLY A 153 -30.42 -17.43 6.76
CA GLY A 153 -29.42 -17.37 7.82
C GLY A 153 -28.14 -18.14 7.48
N LEU A 154 -28.28 -19.31 6.83
CA LEU A 154 -27.15 -20.13 6.42
C LEU A 154 -26.35 -19.46 5.30
N VAL A 155 -26.99 -18.97 4.24
CA VAL A 155 -26.35 -18.29 3.12
C VAL A 155 -25.62 -17.05 3.62
N THR A 156 -26.27 -16.21 4.43
CA THR A 156 -25.66 -15.00 5.00
C THR A 156 -24.44 -15.32 5.86
N ARG A 157 -24.51 -16.40 6.66
CA ARG A 157 -23.38 -16.86 7.49
C ARG A 157 -22.21 -17.31 6.64
N THR A 158 -22.45 -18.13 5.62
CA THR A 158 -21.43 -18.66 4.71
C THR A 158 -20.72 -17.53 3.95
N VAL A 159 -21.49 -16.59 3.43
CA VAL A 159 -20.93 -15.43 2.71
C VAL A 159 -20.12 -14.53 3.63
N ASN A 160 -20.62 -14.24 4.83
CA ASN A 160 -19.88 -13.44 5.80
C ASN A 160 -18.57 -14.11 6.23
N GLN A 161 -18.57 -15.45 6.37
CA GLN A 161 -17.35 -16.22 6.64
C GLN A 161 -16.37 -16.11 5.48
N ARG A 162 -16.83 -16.24 4.23
CA ARG A 162 -15.98 -16.14 3.04
C ARG A 162 -15.40 -14.72 2.87
N VAL A 163 -16.20 -13.69 3.09
CA VAL A 163 -15.74 -12.28 3.08
C VAL A 163 -14.73 -12.03 4.20
N ALA A 164 -14.95 -12.58 5.40
CA ALA A 164 -13.99 -12.46 6.51
C ALA A 164 -12.68 -13.18 6.19
N TYR A 165 -12.73 -14.35 5.57
CA TYR A 165 -11.56 -15.12 5.13
C TYR A 165 -10.75 -14.34 4.07
N ILE A 166 -11.41 -13.82 3.04
CA ILE A 166 -10.77 -12.99 2.00
C ILE A 166 -10.10 -11.76 2.65
N ARG A 167 -10.79 -11.08 3.56
CA ARG A 167 -10.23 -9.94 4.29
C ARG A 167 -9.02 -10.30 5.13
N GLN A 168 -9.06 -11.46 5.77
CA GLN A 168 -7.93 -11.96 6.59
C GLN A 168 -6.71 -12.26 5.72
N ILE A 169 -6.89 -12.92 4.58
CA ILE A 169 -5.81 -13.24 3.64
C ILE A 169 -5.17 -11.94 3.11
N HIS A 170 -6.00 -10.97 2.74
CA HIS A 170 -5.55 -9.72 2.13
C HIS A 170 -5.30 -8.58 3.15
N GLY A 171 -5.38 -8.85 4.45
CA GLY A 171 -5.09 -7.88 5.51
C GLY A 171 -6.06 -6.69 5.58
N LEU A 172 -7.29 -6.84 5.06
CA LEU A 172 -8.31 -5.78 5.07
C LEU A 172 -8.99 -5.68 6.44
N PRO A 173 -9.34 -4.46 6.92
CA PRO A 173 -10.00 -4.29 8.21
C PRO A 173 -11.40 -4.91 8.23
N ASN A 174 -11.78 -5.50 9.37
CA ASN A 174 -13.13 -5.96 9.57
C ASN A 174 -14.10 -4.78 9.65
N LYS A 175 -15.23 -4.86 8.93
CA LYS A 175 -16.29 -3.85 9.02
C LYS A 175 -16.86 -3.89 10.44
N LYS A 176 -16.80 -2.77 11.18
CA LYS A 176 -17.49 -2.63 12.48
C LYS A 176 -18.98 -2.85 12.24
N ARG A 177 -19.58 -3.72 13.03
CA ARG A 177 -21.03 -3.92 13.06
C ARG A 177 -21.65 -2.62 13.56
N ASN A 178 -22.35 -1.87 12.69
CA ASN A 178 -23.16 -0.75 13.14
C ASN A 178 -24.24 -1.33 14.05
N GLN A 179 -24.12 -1.07 15.34
CA GLN A 179 -25.23 -1.25 16.27
C GLN A 179 -26.22 -0.14 15.95
N HIS A 180 -27.25 -0.45 15.18
CA HIS A 180 -28.44 0.39 15.16
C HIS A 180 -29.07 0.28 16.54
N THR A 181 -28.85 1.29 17.33
CA THR A 181 -29.64 1.56 18.53
C THR A 181 -31.05 1.89 18.04
N THR A 182 -31.97 0.97 18.27
CA THR A 182 -33.41 1.23 18.15
C THR A 182 -33.79 2.16 19.27
N LEU A 183 -34.27 3.36 18.96
CA LEU A 183 -35.15 4.17 19.85
C LEU A 183 -36.56 3.74 19.63
#